data_817ad8f461c1d11f5758641eb1dc0e67
#
_entry.id   817ad8f461c1d11f5758641eb1dc0e67
#
_cell.length_a   1.000
_cell.length_b   1.000
_cell.length_c   1.000
_cell.angle_alpha   90.00
_cell.angle_beta   90.00
_cell.angle_gamma   90.00
#
_symmetry.space_group_name_H-M   'P 1'
#
loop_
_entity.id
_entity.type
_entity.pdbx_description
1 polymer ?
#
loop_
_entity_poly.entity_id
_entity_poly.type
_entity_poly.pdbx_seq_one_letter_code
_entity_poly.pdbx_strand_id
1 'polypeptide(L)'
;MIERAHNHIWRSRVPNFKPEQSNQLLETAKVFEYWAHAAAYLPMNEYRYYLADKAAVRAGTLRKAYPRDRKLMKQVLRQVADEGQLASKDLEDRRTKSNGWWDWKPAKKAIEALYLEGELMICSRAGFQKTYDLSERVLPKGVDTTLPTTQERASHMLDQQLACHGLVSTVGATYGRRDAALRKAMKTELDKRHSTGELISVTLPNGSEYHTQPQQLDQPMPRLDNQLKIL
;
A
#
# COMPACT_ATOMS: atom_id res chain seq x y z
N MET A 1 -22.59 1.57 14.47
CA MET A 1 -21.24 1.02 14.74
C MET A 1 -20.34 1.49 13.62
N ILE A 2 -19.22 2.06 13.93
CA ILE A 2 -18.23 2.46 12.93
C ILE A 2 -17.34 1.24 12.67
N GLU A 3 -17.32 0.77 11.42
CA GLU A 3 -16.51 -0.37 10.97
C GLU A 3 -15.39 0.15 10.05
N ARG A 4 -14.31 -0.61 9.89
CA ARG A 4 -13.21 -0.25 8.98
C ARG A 4 -13.67 -0.37 7.52
N ALA A 5 -13.31 0.60 6.68
CA ALA A 5 -13.78 0.69 5.29
C ALA A 5 -13.52 -0.59 4.47
N HIS A 6 -12.36 -1.26 4.65
CA HIS A 6 -12.08 -2.50 3.92
C HIS A 6 -13.04 -3.64 4.27
N ASN A 7 -13.60 -3.69 5.47
CA ASN A 7 -14.59 -4.71 5.82
C ASN A 7 -15.91 -4.51 5.05
N HIS A 8 -16.30 -3.26 4.77
CA HIS A 8 -17.45 -2.97 3.90
C HIS A 8 -17.16 -3.41 2.46
N ILE A 9 -15.97 -3.15 1.96
CA ILE A 9 -15.53 -3.58 0.63
C ILE A 9 -15.57 -5.11 0.52
N TRP A 10 -15.04 -5.82 1.52
CA TRP A 10 -15.07 -7.28 1.52
C TRP A 10 -16.49 -7.83 1.57
N ARG A 11 -17.34 -7.28 2.45
CA ARG A 11 -18.74 -7.71 2.56
C ARG A 11 -19.53 -7.56 1.26
N SER A 12 -19.24 -6.52 0.46
CA SER A 12 -19.91 -6.30 -0.82
C SER A 12 -19.41 -7.23 -1.94
N ARG A 13 -18.28 -7.91 -1.78
CA ARG A 13 -17.63 -8.72 -2.82
C ARG A 13 -17.46 -10.19 -2.47
N VAL A 14 -17.37 -10.50 -1.19
CA VAL A 14 -17.12 -11.86 -0.72
C VAL A 14 -18.33 -12.37 0.05
N PRO A 15 -19.05 -13.38 -0.46
CA PRO A 15 -20.17 -13.97 0.24
C PRO A 15 -19.75 -14.47 1.64
N ASN A 16 -20.60 -14.20 2.64
CA ASN A 16 -20.39 -14.64 4.02
C ASN A 16 -19.08 -14.14 4.68
N PHE A 17 -18.50 -13.04 4.17
CA PHE A 17 -17.31 -12.45 4.76
C PHE A 17 -17.53 -12.07 6.24
N LYS A 18 -16.54 -12.41 7.07
CA LYS A 18 -16.46 -12.03 8.48
C LYS A 18 -15.23 -11.16 8.73
N PRO A 19 -15.31 -10.10 9.55
CA PRO A 19 -14.17 -9.20 9.82
C PRO A 19 -12.92 -9.91 10.34
N GLU A 20 -13.09 -11.03 11.06
CA GLU A 20 -11.99 -11.84 11.60
C GLU A 20 -11.10 -12.40 10.50
N GLN A 21 -11.66 -12.65 9.30
CA GLN A 21 -10.89 -13.14 8.15
C GLN A 21 -9.84 -12.12 7.68
N SER A 22 -10.15 -10.81 7.72
CA SER A 22 -9.18 -9.77 7.37
C SER A 22 -8.06 -9.67 8.42
N ASN A 23 -8.39 -9.83 9.70
CA ASN A 23 -7.39 -9.86 10.77
C ASN A 23 -6.49 -11.10 10.65
N GLN A 24 -7.07 -12.27 10.37
CA GLN A 24 -6.32 -13.50 10.14
C GLN A 24 -5.34 -13.39 8.98
N LEU A 25 -5.73 -12.74 7.87
CA LEU A 25 -4.82 -12.49 6.74
C LEU A 25 -3.61 -11.65 7.16
N LEU A 26 -3.82 -10.66 8.02
CA LEU A 26 -2.74 -9.82 8.55
C LEU A 26 -1.84 -10.59 9.52
N GLU A 27 -2.42 -11.31 10.47
CA GLU A 27 -1.71 -12.08 11.50
C GLU A 27 -0.90 -13.24 10.91
N THR A 28 -1.39 -13.83 9.80
CA THR A 28 -0.68 -14.88 9.06
C THR A 28 0.26 -14.32 7.99
N ALA A 29 0.45 -13.00 7.96
CA ALA A 29 1.29 -12.29 7.01
C ALA A 29 1.01 -12.65 5.53
N LYS A 30 -0.26 -12.96 5.20
CA LYS A 30 -0.71 -13.07 3.80
C LYS A 30 -0.87 -11.69 3.15
N VAL A 31 -1.17 -10.70 3.98
CA VAL A 31 -1.21 -9.28 3.60
C VAL A 31 -0.36 -8.48 4.58
N PHE A 32 0.05 -7.30 4.15
CA PHE A 32 0.61 -6.28 5.03
C PHE A 32 -0.21 -5.00 4.92
N GLU A 33 -0.24 -4.22 5.98
CA GLU A 33 -0.85 -2.90 5.92
C GLU A 33 0.20 -1.86 5.59
N TYR A 34 -0.07 -1.03 4.60
CA TYR A 34 0.78 0.11 4.26
C TYR A 34 -0.03 1.19 3.55
N TRP A 35 0.64 2.28 3.24
CA TRP A 35 0.04 3.40 2.54
C TRP A 35 0.24 3.25 1.03
N ALA A 36 -0.83 2.96 0.30
CA ALA A 36 -0.87 3.03 -1.16
C ALA A 36 -1.35 4.45 -1.60
N HIS A 37 -2.58 4.61 -2.08
CA HIS A 37 -3.24 5.92 -2.18
C HIS A 37 -3.92 6.31 -0.86
N ALA A 38 -4.27 5.32 -0.06
CA ALA A 38 -4.76 5.40 1.31
C ALA A 38 -4.14 4.26 2.13
N ALA A 39 -4.43 4.20 3.44
CA ALA A 39 -4.08 3.04 4.25
C ALA A 39 -4.84 1.81 3.74
N ALA A 40 -4.14 0.78 3.30
CA ALA A 40 -4.70 -0.38 2.64
C ALA A 40 -4.03 -1.68 3.10
N TYR A 41 -4.75 -2.79 2.99
CA TYR A 41 -4.17 -4.12 3.02
C TYR A 41 -3.67 -4.48 1.62
N LEU A 42 -2.44 -4.92 1.55
CA LEU A 42 -1.71 -5.21 0.34
C LEU A 42 -1.23 -6.66 0.40
N PRO A 43 -1.30 -7.42 -0.68
CA PRO A 43 -0.76 -8.78 -0.74
C PRO A 43 0.72 -8.81 -0.39
N MET A 44 1.18 -9.82 0.36
CA MET A 44 2.57 -9.89 0.83
C MET A 44 3.60 -9.99 -0.31
N ASN A 45 3.24 -10.59 -1.44
CA ASN A 45 4.08 -10.64 -2.64
C ASN A 45 4.34 -9.26 -3.27
N GLU A 46 3.54 -8.24 -2.92
CA GLU A 46 3.70 -6.86 -3.35
C GLU A 46 4.71 -6.08 -2.49
N TYR A 47 5.15 -6.64 -1.37
CA TYR A 47 5.93 -5.92 -0.35
C TYR A 47 7.17 -5.24 -0.92
N ARG A 48 7.89 -5.92 -1.80
CA ARG A 48 9.10 -5.43 -2.46
C ARG A 48 8.88 -4.07 -3.14
N TYR A 49 7.76 -3.89 -3.83
CA TYR A 49 7.48 -2.70 -4.63
C TYR A 49 7.17 -1.45 -3.79
N TYR A 50 6.89 -1.64 -2.49
CA TYR A 50 6.72 -0.56 -1.53
C TYR A 50 8.01 -0.16 -0.81
N LEU A 51 9.11 -0.89 -0.99
CA LEU A 51 10.42 -0.56 -0.40
C LEU A 51 10.96 0.78 -0.90
N ALA A 52 10.73 1.12 -2.15
CA ALA A 52 11.11 2.42 -2.71
C ALA A 52 10.38 3.59 -2.01
N ASP A 53 9.09 3.43 -1.72
CA ASP A 53 8.31 4.43 -0.99
C ASP A 53 8.79 4.55 0.46
N LYS A 54 9.07 3.43 1.14
CA LYS A 54 9.64 3.40 2.50
C LYS A 54 11.00 4.10 2.55
N ALA A 55 11.87 3.83 1.58
CA ALA A 55 13.17 4.49 1.44
C ALA A 55 13.01 6.00 1.19
N ALA A 56 12.09 6.41 0.33
CA ALA A 56 11.81 7.82 0.04
C ALA A 56 11.21 8.55 1.27
N VAL A 57 10.36 7.87 2.05
CA VAL A 57 9.89 8.41 3.34
C VAL A 57 11.06 8.58 4.29
N ARG A 58 11.95 7.59 4.43
CA ARG A 58 13.15 7.66 5.29
C ARG A 58 14.07 8.81 4.88
N ALA A 59 14.26 9.02 3.58
CA ALA A 59 15.04 10.13 3.02
C ALA A 59 14.33 11.49 3.14
N GLY A 60 13.03 11.53 3.43
CA GLY A 60 12.24 12.76 3.52
C GLY A 60 11.81 13.34 2.18
N THR A 61 11.96 12.59 1.09
CA THR A 61 11.59 13.00 -0.27
C THR A 61 10.13 12.67 -0.60
N LEU A 62 9.56 11.68 0.04
CA LEU A 62 8.15 11.31 -0.09
C LEU A 62 7.45 11.58 1.24
N ARG A 63 6.33 12.32 1.18
CA ARG A 63 5.47 12.61 2.31
C ARG A 63 6.23 13.18 3.52
N LYS A 64 5.94 14.40 3.90
CA LYS A 64 6.40 14.95 5.18
C LYS A 64 5.74 14.14 6.29
N ALA A 65 6.43 13.09 6.72
CA ALA A 65 6.07 12.37 7.93
C ALA A 65 6.10 13.34 9.12
N TYR A 66 5.48 12.94 10.20
CA TYR A 66 5.51 13.67 11.47
C TYR A 66 6.93 14.13 11.82
N PRO A 67 7.07 15.20 12.65
CA PRO A 67 8.38 15.62 13.14
C PRO A 67 9.14 14.41 13.67
N ARG A 68 10.36 14.20 13.15
CA ARG A 68 11.16 13.01 13.45
C ARG A 68 12.02 13.27 14.68
N ASP A 69 11.53 12.88 15.84
CA ASP A 69 12.39 12.75 17.02
C ASP A 69 13.19 11.44 16.91
N ARG A 70 14.37 11.50 16.33
CA ARG A 70 15.25 10.34 16.11
C ARG A 70 15.67 9.66 17.43
N LYS A 71 15.76 10.42 18.54
CA LYS A 71 16.06 9.85 19.85
C LYS A 71 14.89 9.00 20.35
N LEU A 72 13.69 9.54 20.28
CA LEU A 72 12.48 8.84 20.67
C LEU A 72 12.20 7.63 19.75
N MET A 73 12.40 7.78 18.45
CA MET A 73 12.28 6.66 17.49
C MET A 73 13.23 5.51 17.86
N LYS A 74 14.49 5.79 18.22
CA LYS A 74 15.43 4.76 18.67
C LYS A 74 14.98 4.10 19.97
N GLN A 75 14.39 4.86 20.91
CA GLN A 75 13.85 4.31 22.14
C GLN A 75 12.69 3.35 21.89
N VAL A 76 11.71 3.77 21.06
CA VAL A 76 10.56 2.94 20.68
C VAL A 76 11.04 1.68 19.95
N LEU A 77 11.99 1.80 19.02
CA LEU A 77 12.52 0.65 18.28
C LEU A 77 13.20 -0.37 19.22
N ARG A 78 14.00 0.10 20.19
CA ARG A 78 14.60 -0.76 21.20
C ARG A 78 13.54 -1.43 22.07
N GLN A 79 12.53 -0.69 22.50
CA GLN A 79 11.42 -1.25 23.29
C GLN A 79 10.75 -2.41 22.54
N VAL A 80 10.42 -2.23 21.24
CA VAL A 80 9.85 -3.31 20.44
C VAL A 80 10.84 -4.47 20.27
N ALA A 81 12.14 -4.19 20.14
CA ALA A 81 13.15 -5.24 20.02
C ALA A 81 13.26 -6.10 21.28
N ASP A 82 13.22 -5.47 22.46
CA ASP A 82 13.45 -6.08 23.75
C ASP A 82 12.16 -6.72 24.33
N GLU A 83 11.03 -6.03 24.21
CA GLU A 83 9.75 -6.42 24.83
C GLU A 83 8.80 -7.16 23.86
N GLY A 84 9.05 -7.10 22.53
CA GLY A 84 8.21 -7.70 21.52
C GLY A 84 7.13 -6.74 21.00
N GLN A 85 5.99 -7.29 20.61
CA GLN A 85 4.91 -6.55 20.01
C GLN A 85 4.39 -5.40 20.88
N LEU A 86 4.17 -4.22 20.29
CA LEU A 86 3.75 -3.02 21.00
C LEU A 86 2.51 -2.40 20.37
N ALA A 87 1.46 -2.22 21.15
CA ALA A 87 0.31 -1.46 20.70
C ALA A 87 0.50 0.04 20.98
N SER A 88 0.03 0.88 20.06
CA SER A 88 0.19 2.34 20.19
C SER A 88 -0.44 2.94 21.46
N LYS A 89 -1.40 2.24 22.07
CA LYS A 89 -2.01 2.62 23.35
C LYS A 89 -1.10 2.41 24.54
N ASP A 90 -0.17 1.41 24.44
CA ASP A 90 0.70 0.98 25.54
C ASP A 90 1.97 1.86 25.64
N LEU A 91 2.16 2.76 24.69
CA LEU A 91 3.21 3.77 24.75
C LEU A 91 2.89 4.78 25.86
N GLU A 92 3.48 4.58 27.03
CA GLU A 92 3.40 5.56 28.10
C GLU A 92 4.15 6.82 27.71
N ASP A 93 3.40 7.92 27.60
CA ASP A 93 3.99 9.25 27.44
C ASP A 93 3.74 10.07 28.70
N ARG A 94 4.72 10.02 29.61
CA ARG A 94 4.69 10.76 30.89
C ARG A 94 4.91 12.27 30.73
N ARG A 95 5.13 12.79 29.51
CA ARG A 95 5.74 14.12 29.32
C ARG A 95 4.85 15.21 28.74
N THR A 96 3.65 14.91 28.24
CA THR A 96 2.85 15.96 27.57
C THR A 96 1.38 15.91 27.92
N LYS A 97 0.88 17.05 28.46
CA LYS A 97 -0.54 17.37 28.42
C LYS A 97 -0.91 17.62 26.95
N SER A 98 -1.86 16.88 26.42
CA SER A 98 -2.39 17.10 25.07
C SER A 98 -3.06 18.47 25.02
N ASN A 99 -2.67 19.33 24.08
CA ASN A 99 -3.25 20.65 23.88
C ASN A 99 -4.45 20.67 22.92
N GLY A 100 -4.94 19.49 22.50
CA GLY A 100 -6.09 19.41 21.61
C GLY A 100 -6.41 18.01 21.13
N TRP A 101 -7.62 17.81 20.61
CA TRP A 101 -8.16 16.55 20.10
C TRP A 101 -7.30 15.87 19.01
N TRP A 102 -6.54 16.65 18.24
CA TRP A 102 -5.71 16.20 17.13
C TRP A 102 -4.21 16.12 17.45
N ASP A 103 -3.82 16.44 18.68
CA ASP A 103 -2.40 16.42 19.06
C ASP A 103 -1.99 15.00 19.46
N TRP A 104 -1.35 14.31 18.52
CA TRP A 104 -0.82 12.98 18.78
C TRP A 104 0.37 13.06 19.74
N LYS A 105 0.37 12.19 20.73
CA LYS A 105 1.49 12.02 21.65
C LYS A 105 2.80 11.77 20.89
N PRO A 106 3.95 12.29 21.33
CA PRO A 106 5.24 12.12 20.66
C PRO A 106 5.59 10.67 20.33
N ALA A 107 5.35 9.75 21.27
CA ALA A 107 5.61 8.33 21.06
C ALA A 107 4.74 7.72 19.96
N LYS A 108 3.51 8.16 19.81
CA LYS A 108 2.63 7.75 18.70
C LYS A 108 3.14 8.27 17.35
N LYS A 109 3.67 9.50 17.31
CA LYS A 109 4.31 10.05 16.10
C LYS A 109 5.57 9.26 15.74
N ALA A 110 6.36 8.85 16.74
CA ALA A 110 7.57 8.07 16.54
C ALA A 110 7.27 6.66 15.98
N ILE A 111 6.29 5.94 16.52
CA ILE A 111 5.93 4.60 16.03
C ILE A 111 5.35 4.64 14.61
N GLU A 112 4.52 5.64 14.29
CA GLU A 112 4.00 5.84 12.94
C GLU A 112 5.12 6.22 11.94
N ALA A 113 6.12 7.01 12.37
CA ALA A 113 7.28 7.30 11.54
C ALA A 113 8.11 6.04 11.25
N LEU A 114 8.39 5.21 12.26
CA LEU A 114 9.08 3.93 12.11
C LEU A 114 8.32 2.96 11.18
N TYR A 115 7.01 2.93 11.30
CA TYR A 115 6.14 2.15 10.42
C TYR A 115 6.22 2.64 8.96
N LEU A 116 6.13 3.95 8.72
CA LEU A 116 6.22 4.51 7.38
C LEU A 116 7.62 4.36 6.77
N GLU A 117 8.67 4.40 7.59
CA GLU A 117 10.05 4.16 7.17
C GLU A 117 10.37 2.67 6.96
N GLY A 118 9.46 1.76 7.41
CA GLY A 118 9.57 0.32 7.23
C GLY A 118 10.42 -0.41 8.26
N GLU A 119 10.80 0.24 9.38
CA GLU A 119 11.44 -0.42 10.52
C GLU A 119 10.45 -1.29 11.29
N LEU A 120 9.21 -0.82 11.41
CA LEU A 120 8.10 -1.55 12.01
C LEU A 120 7.04 -1.91 10.98
N MET A 121 6.35 -3.01 11.23
CA MET A 121 5.13 -3.42 10.51
C MET A 121 3.98 -3.63 11.49
N ILE A 122 2.76 -3.48 10.99
CA ILE A 122 1.57 -3.84 11.74
C ILE A 122 1.41 -5.35 11.63
N CYS A 123 1.47 -6.05 12.78
CA CYS A 123 1.35 -7.50 12.87
C CYS A 123 -0.06 -7.97 13.24
N SER A 124 -0.83 -7.14 13.96
CA SER A 124 -2.21 -7.46 14.33
C SER A 124 -3.06 -6.20 14.54
N ARG A 125 -4.37 -6.41 14.64
CA ARG A 125 -5.32 -5.36 14.96
C ARG A 125 -6.42 -5.83 15.90
N ALA A 126 -6.78 -4.95 16.83
CA ALA A 126 -7.99 -5.07 17.64
C ALA A 126 -8.88 -3.85 17.34
N GLY A 127 -9.86 -4.01 16.43
CA GLY A 127 -10.64 -2.92 15.89
C GLY A 127 -9.76 -1.88 15.19
N PHE A 128 -9.74 -0.64 15.67
CA PHE A 128 -8.89 0.44 15.12
C PHE A 128 -7.48 0.46 15.71
N GLN A 129 -7.21 -0.28 16.78
CA GLN A 129 -5.88 -0.34 17.40
C GLN A 129 -4.91 -1.15 16.55
N LYS A 130 -3.73 -0.58 16.36
CA LYS A 130 -2.61 -1.22 15.66
C LYS A 130 -1.66 -1.82 16.68
N THR A 131 -1.19 -3.02 16.43
CA THR A 131 -0.05 -3.62 17.11
C THR A 131 1.11 -3.72 16.13
N TYR A 132 2.28 -3.31 16.56
CA TYR A 132 3.49 -3.23 15.74
C TYR A 132 4.53 -4.22 16.24
N ASP A 133 5.34 -4.73 15.32
CA ASP A 133 6.56 -5.48 15.61
C ASP A 133 7.65 -5.10 14.61
N LEU A 134 8.88 -5.54 14.84
CA LEU A 134 10.00 -5.38 13.92
C LEU A 134 9.63 -5.99 12.56
N SER A 135 9.92 -5.26 11.48
CA SER A 135 9.62 -5.74 10.12
C SER A 135 10.24 -7.09 9.84
N GLU A 136 11.45 -7.36 10.32
CA GLU A 136 12.15 -8.64 10.18
C GLU A 136 11.45 -9.81 10.88
N ARG A 137 10.67 -9.54 11.93
CA ARG A 137 9.89 -10.58 12.65
C ARG A 137 8.54 -10.85 12.00
N VAL A 138 7.95 -9.83 11.36
CA VAL A 138 6.63 -9.93 10.72
C VAL A 138 6.74 -10.52 9.31
N LEU A 139 7.83 -10.23 8.58
CA LEU A 139 8.01 -10.71 7.23
C LEU A 139 8.22 -12.22 7.18
N PRO A 140 7.42 -12.96 6.39
CA PRO A 140 7.63 -14.38 6.16
C PRO A 140 9.00 -14.66 5.54
N LYS A 141 9.58 -15.81 5.86
CA LYS A 141 10.78 -16.28 5.19
C LYS A 141 10.52 -16.42 3.68
N GLY A 142 11.46 -15.93 2.87
CA GLY A 142 11.37 -16.00 1.41
C GLY A 142 10.66 -14.83 0.72
N VAL A 143 10.14 -13.86 1.47
CA VAL A 143 9.67 -12.60 0.88
C VAL A 143 10.87 -11.84 0.33
N ASP A 144 10.77 -11.46 -0.96
CA ASP A 144 11.81 -10.64 -1.60
C ASP A 144 11.83 -9.23 -0.99
N THR A 145 12.95 -8.89 -0.38
CA THR A 145 13.23 -7.58 0.22
C THR A 145 14.28 -6.78 -0.54
N THR A 146 14.60 -7.18 -1.77
CA THR A 146 15.49 -6.41 -2.64
C THR A 146 14.79 -5.15 -3.15
N LEU A 147 15.48 -4.01 -3.12
CA LEU A 147 14.92 -2.76 -3.64
C LEU A 147 14.70 -2.89 -5.16
N PRO A 148 13.48 -2.69 -5.66
CA PRO A 148 13.24 -2.75 -7.09
C PRO A 148 13.87 -1.54 -7.79
N THR A 149 14.37 -1.78 -9.00
CA THR A 149 14.73 -0.69 -9.91
C THR A 149 13.49 0.10 -10.31
N THR A 150 13.69 1.33 -10.77
CA THR A 150 12.57 2.15 -11.26
C THR A 150 11.85 1.50 -12.45
N GLN A 151 12.59 0.75 -13.29
CA GLN A 151 12.01 0.02 -14.43
C GLN A 151 11.17 -1.18 -13.97
N GLU A 152 11.66 -2.00 -13.05
CA GLU A 152 10.87 -3.10 -12.46
C GLU A 152 9.59 -2.58 -11.81
N ARG A 153 9.70 -1.45 -11.11
CA ARG A 153 8.55 -0.81 -10.47
C ARG A 153 7.52 -0.32 -11.50
N ALA A 154 7.98 0.29 -12.61
CA ALA A 154 7.10 0.74 -13.68
C ALA A 154 6.40 -0.44 -14.35
N SER A 155 7.12 -1.51 -14.68
CA SER A 155 6.57 -2.73 -15.25
C SER A 155 5.49 -3.34 -14.36
N HIS A 156 5.79 -3.53 -13.08
CA HIS A 156 4.85 -4.06 -12.09
C HIS A 156 3.58 -3.19 -11.94
N MET A 157 3.75 -1.86 -11.88
CA MET A 157 2.61 -0.95 -11.81
C MET A 157 1.73 -1.04 -13.05
N LEU A 158 2.33 -1.17 -14.24
CA LEU A 158 1.59 -1.33 -15.48
C LEU A 158 0.77 -2.63 -15.47
N ASP A 159 1.38 -3.74 -15.04
CA ASP A 159 0.69 -5.03 -14.88
C ASP A 159 -0.51 -4.93 -13.94
N GLN A 160 -0.33 -4.31 -12.79
CA GLN A 160 -1.41 -4.09 -11.83
C GLN A 160 -2.55 -3.23 -12.42
N GLN A 161 -2.22 -2.15 -13.12
CA GLN A 161 -3.23 -1.27 -13.71
C GLN A 161 -4.00 -1.98 -14.82
N LEU A 162 -3.32 -2.74 -15.67
CA LEU A 162 -3.96 -3.54 -16.71
C LEU A 162 -4.84 -4.65 -16.13
N ALA A 163 -4.35 -5.35 -15.10
CA ALA A 163 -5.14 -6.39 -14.42
C ALA A 163 -6.39 -5.84 -13.73
N CYS A 164 -6.31 -4.62 -13.16
CA CYS A 164 -7.44 -3.99 -12.46
C CYS A 164 -8.45 -3.34 -13.39
N HIS A 165 -8.01 -2.76 -14.49
CA HIS A 165 -8.84 -1.87 -15.32
C HIS A 165 -9.03 -2.36 -16.77
N GLY A 166 -8.20 -3.30 -17.22
CA GLY A 166 -8.20 -3.77 -18.61
C GLY A 166 -7.67 -2.73 -19.62
N LEU A 167 -7.98 -1.46 -19.38
CA LEU A 167 -7.56 -0.29 -20.16
C LEU A 167 -6.85 0.71 -19.26
N VAL A 168 -5.74 1.29 -19.73
CA VAL A 168 -4.97 2.26 -18.97
C VAL A 168 -4.49 3.41 -19.85
N SER A 169 -4.66 4.66 -19.38
CA SER A 169 -4.03 5.81 -20.02
C SER A 169 -2.57 5.92 -19.56
N THR A 170 -1.71 6.60 -20.33
CA THR A 170 -0.31 6.84 -19.97
C THR A 170 -0.16 7.49 -18.57
N VAL A 171 -1.05 8.41 -18.21
CA VAL A 171 -1.09 9.04 -16.88
C VAL A 171 -1.59 8.05 -15.83
N GLY A 172 -2.64 7.29 -16.14
CA GLY A 172 -3.23 6.28 -15.26
C GLY A 172 -2.25 5.17 -14.93
N ALA A 173 -1.39 4.78 -15.88
CA ALA A 173 -0.36 3.75 -15.69
C ALA A 173 0.58 4.06 -14.52
N THR A 174 0.87 5.34 -14.24
CA THR A 174 1.65 5.76 -13.05
C THR A 174 0.78 6.08 -11.83
N TYR A 175 -0.49 5.82 -11.91
CA TYR A 175 -1.46 6.17 -10.86
C TYR A 175 -1.38 7.65 -10.45
N GLY A 176 -1.16 8.54 -11.41
CA GLY A 176 -1.03 9.98 -11.19
C GLY A 176 0.22 10.42 -10.41
N ARG A 177 1.17 9.52 -10.15
CA ARG A 177 2.43 9.86 -9.47
C ARG A 177 3.21 10.90 -10.26
N ARG A 178 3.81 11.86 -9.57
CA ARG A 178 4.55 12.99 -10.16
C ARG A 178 6.05 12.74 -10.29
N ASP A 179 6.53 11.57 -9.89
CA ASP A 179 7.95 11.17 -10.00
C ASP A 179 8.37 11.12 -11.47
N ALA A 180 9.30 11.99 -11.86
CA ALA A 180 9.77 12.11 -13.24
C ALA A 180 10.52 10.85 -13.72
N ALA A 181 11.29 10.21 -12.84
CA ALA A 181 12.02 8.99 -13.17
C ALA A 181 11.05 7.83 -13.42
N LEU A 182 10.03 7.69 -12.57
CA LEU A 182 9.00 6.68 -12.73
C LEU A 182 8.17 6.90 -14.02
N ARG A 183 7.83 8.15 -14.34
CA ARG A 183 7.11 8.47 -15.60
C ARG A 183 7.93 8.13 -16.83
N LYS A 184 9.24 8.43 -16.79
CA LYS A 184 10.16 8.07 -17.88
C LYS A 184 10.24 6.55 -18.04
N ALA A 185 10.43 5.82 -16.94
CA ALA A 185 10.46 4.36 -16.95
C ALA A 185 9.14 3.75 -17.45
N MET A 186 7.98 4.32 -17.06
CA MET A 186 6.68 3.89 -17.55
C MET A 186 6.55 4.10 -19.06
N LYS A 187 6.99 5.24 -19.57
CA LYS A 187 6.99 5.47 -21.03
C LYS A 187 7.82 4.43 -21.76
N THR A 188 9.05 4.16 -21.26
CA THR A 188 9.92 3.14 -21.82
C THR A 188 9.26 1.74 -21.79
N GLU A 189 8.52 1.43 -20.73
CA GLU A 189 7.83 0.14 -20.61
C GLU A 189 6.64 0.04 -21.59
N LEU A 190 5.87 1.09 -21.73
CA LEU A 190 4.78 1.16 -22.72
C LEU A 190 5.33 1.00 -24.14
N ASP A 191 6.36 1.76 -24.50
CA ASP A 191 7.00 1.71 -25.84
C ASP A 191 7.53 0.28 -26.12
N LYS A 192 8.17 -0.35 -25.16
CA LYS A 192 8.65 -1.73 -25.25
C LYS A 192 7.52 -2.71 -25.50
N ARG A 193 6.44 -2.67 -24.72
CA ARG A 193 5.32 -3.62 -24.85
C ARG A 193 4.52 -3.39 -26.12
N HIS A 194 4.45 -2.16 -26.64
CA HIS A 194 3.91 -1.89 -27.96
C HIS A 194 4.77 -2.48 -29.07
N SER A 195 6.09 -2.35 -28.98
CA SER A 195 7.00 -2.89 -29.99
C SER A 195 6.99 -4.43 -30.06
N THR A 196 6.66 -5.10 -28.95
CA THR A 196 6.51 -6.57 -28.87
C THR A 196 5.09 -7.06 -29.21
N GLY A 197 4.13 -6.16 -29.43
CA GLY A 197 2.73 -6.51 -29.65
C GLY A 197 1.98 -6.97 -28.40
N GLU A 198 2.59 -6.86 -27.21
CA GLU A 198 1.93 -7.17 -25.93
C GLU A 198 0.82 -6.16 -25.62
N LEU A 199 1.02 -4.91 -26.04
CA LEU A 199 0.03 -3.84 -25.92
C LEU A 199 -0.33 -3.24 -27.26
N ILE A 200 -1.57 -2.79 -27.36
CA ILE A 200 -2.09 -1.99 -28.46
C ILE A 200 -2.69 -0.69 -27.94
N SER A 201 -2.71 0.35 -28.76
CA SER A 201 -3.41 1.60 -28.47
C SER A 201 -4.86 1.53 -28.92
N VAL A 202 -5.75 2.07 -28.09
CA VAL A 202 -7.19 2.24 -28.38
C VAL A 202 -7.53 3.70 -28.19
N THR A 203 -8.11 4.30 -29.22
CA THR A 203 -8.59 5.69 -29.16
C THR A 203 -10.10 5.69 -28.93
N LEU A 204 -10.55 6.36 -27.87
CA LEU A 204 -11.96 6.54 -27.58
C LEU A 204 -12.58 7.64 -28.47
N PRO A 205 -13.92 7.69 -28.61
CA PRO A 205 -14.60 8.72 -29.42
C PRO A 205 -14.30 10.17 -29.01
N ASN A 206 -13.89 10.39 -27.75
CA ASN A 206 -13.50 11.71 -27.25
C ASN A 206 -12.04 12.08 -27.56
N GLY A 207 -11.30 11.23 -28.32
CA GLY A 207 -9.92 11.44 -28.70
C GLY A 207 -8.91 10.97 -27.62
N SER A 208 -9.35 10.43 -26.49
CA SER A 208 -8.45 9.93 -25.45
C SER A 208 -7.82 8.61 -25.86
N GLU A 209 -6.49 8.51 -25.71
CA GLU A 209 -5.72 7.30 -26.00
C GLU A 209 -5.53 6.46 -24.75
N TYR A 210 -5.72 5.14 -24.91
CA TYR A 210 -5.53 4.13 -23.89
C TYR A 210 -4.70 2.97 -24.43
N HIS A 211 -4.09 2.23 -23.54
CA HIS A 211 -3.29 1.04 -23.80
C HIS A 211 -4.00 -0.18 -23.22
N THR A 212 -4.02 -1.28 -23.94
CA THR A 212 -4.63 -2.54 -23.51
C THR A 212 -3.92 -3.73 -24.12
N GLN A 213 -4.14 -4.91 -23.56
CA GLN A 213 -3.73 -6.17 -24.17
C GLN A 213 -4.71 -6.55 -25.28
N PRO A 214 -4.25 -7.06 -26.44
CA PRO A 214 -5.14 -7.44 -27.56
C PRO A 214 -6.29 -8.35 -27.14
N GLN A 215 -6.02 -9.32 -26.25
CA GLN A 215 -7.00 -10.30 -25.80
C GLN A 215 -8.18 -9.67 -25.02
N GLN A 216 -8.02 -8.46 -24.52
CA GLN A 216 -9.12 -7.77 -23.81
C GLN A 216 -10.22 -7.31 -24.77
N LEU A 217 -9.90 -7.07 -26.04
CA LEU A 217 -10.87 -6.65 -27.05
C LEU A 217 -11.76 -7.80 -27.52
N ASP A 218 -11.24 -9.05 -27.44
CA ASP A 218 -11.94 -10.24 -27.84
C ASP A 218 -12.87 -10.81 -26.75
N GLN A 219 -12.80 -10.23 -25.56
CA GLN A 219 -13.64 -10.71 -24.45
C GLN A 219 -15.09 -10.27 -24.64
N PRO A 220 -16.07 -11.16 -24.42
CA PRO A 220 -17.47 -10.78 -24.45
C PRO A 220 -17.75 -9.71 -23.40
N MET A 221 -18.60 -8.74 -23.73
CA MET A 221 -19.04 -7.73 -22.77
C MET A 221 -19.57 -8.42 -21.50
N PRO A 222 -19.05 -8.06 -20.31
CA PRO A 222 -19.56 -8.63 -19.08
C PRO A 222 -21.06 -8.30 -18.95
N ARG A 223 -21.85 -9.29 -18.56
CA ARG A 223 -23.24 -9.03 -18.22
C ARG A 223 -23.30 -8.13 -17.00
N LEU A 224 -24.06 -7.03 -17.12
CA LEU A 224 -24.30 -6.16 -15.97
C LEU A 224 -25.01 -6.97 -14.87
N ASP A 225 -24.38 -7.05 -13.70
CA ASP A 225 -25.02 -7.58 -12.52
C ASP A 225 -26.07 -6.55 -12.05
N ASN A 226 -27.35 -6.94 -12.09
CA ASN A 226 -28.44 -6.07 -11.65
C ASN A 226 -28.54 -5.96 -10.11
N GLN A 227 -27.64 -6.58 -9.37
CA GLN A 227 -27.58 -6.44 -7.92
C GLN A 227 -26.91 -5.12 -7.54
N LEU A 228 -27.64 -4.30 -6.80
CA LEU A 228 -27.09 -3.09 -6.20
C LEU A 228 -26.00 -3.47 -5.16
N LYS A 229 -24.76 -3.12 -5.43
CA LYS A 229 -23.66 -3.25 -4.47
C LYS A 229 -23.40 -1.88 -3.86
N ILE A 230 -23.77 -1.71 -2.61
CA ILE A 230 -23.45 -0.51 -1.83
C ILE A 230 -22.02 -0.66 -1.31
N LEU A 231 -21.15 0.29 -1.65
CA LEU A 231 -19.75 0.39 -1.24
C LEU A 231 -19.59 1.27 -0.01
#